data_0d8c8ec5b95d1d69391f6a6d1df11ec6
#
_entry.id   0d8c8ec5b95d1d69391f6a6d1df11ec6
#
_cell.length_a   1.000
_cell.length_b   1.000
_cell.length_c   1.000
_cell.angle_alpha   90.00
_cell.angle_beta   90.00
_cell.angle_gamma   90.00
#
_symmetry.space_group_name_H-M   'P 1'
#
loop_
_entity.id
_entity.type
_entity.pdbx_description
1 polymer ?
#
loop_
_entity_poly.entity_id
_entity_poly.type
_entity_poly.pdbx_seq_one_letter_code
_entity_poly.pdbx_strand_id
1 'polypeptide(L)'
;MTDYKRHKAALQKLRAALAGPALVIHYSCESFYDYSKPASRRVTSIAVRRGNSSQTKSFSLHLAAEKLGVLADIAANLDRCERHMLDEFYQFMKDHQRAYAWLHWNMRDSNYGFEAIAHRYEVLGGQPVELSDEQKLDLSPLLIDIYGKDYSGHPRIEWLVDKNNIHRTAFLTGAEEADAFAAGNFVAMHQSTLVKVQALSDIAALAAQQRLKTNSNLWRDVYGSSIGSLGQALAANWVFVVVVAILGLILGIVGAAPVVGQWLDHMPKPAIASVAPSTKGTSATK
;
A
#
# COMPACT_ATOMS: atom_id res chain seq x y z
N MET A 1 6.64 -15.04 -8.22
CA MET A 1 6.38 -14.84 -6.78
C MET A 1 4.87 -14.78 -6.61
N THR A 2 4.27 -15.51 -5.66
CA THR A 2 2.82 -15.50 -5.40
C THR A 2 2.38 -14.13 -4.89
N ASP A 3 1.12 -13.74 -5.12
CA ASP A 3 0.58 -12.45 -4.68
C ASP A 3 0.70 -12.28 -3.16
N TYR A 4 0.52 -13.35 -2.40
CA TYR A 4 0.74 -13.35 -0.96
C TYR A 4 2.20 -13.03 -0.55
N LYS A 5 3.19 -13.58 -1.26
CA LYS A 5 4.61 -13.27 -0.98
C LYS A 5 4.94 -11.82 -1.31
N ARG A 6 4.37 -11.26 -2.40
CA ARG A 6 4.52 -9.85 -2.77
C ARG A 6 3.90 -8.95 -1.71
N HIS A 7 2.66 -9.22 -1.31
CA HIS A 7 1.96 -8.51 -0.24
C HIS A 7 2.80 -8.45 1.05
N LYS A 8 3.25 -9.60 1.54
CA LYS A 8 4.03 -9.70 2.78
C LYS A 8 5.34 -8.91 2.69
N ALA A 9 6.08 -9.05 1.59
CA ALA A 9 7.35 -8.36 1.38
C ALA A 9 7.16 -6.84 1.29
N ALA A 10 6.16 -6.37 0.54
CA ALA A 10 5.85 -4.94 0.39
C ALA A 10 5.41 -4.31 1.72
N LEU A 11 4.55 -4.99 2.47
CA LEU A 11 4.11 -4.53 3.79
C LEU A 11 5.28 -4.48 4.79
N GLN A 12 6.16 -5.48 4.79
CA GLN A 12 7.35 -5.49 5.62
C GLN A 12 8.32 -4.35 5.24
N LYS A 13 8.52 -4.10 3.93
CA LYS A 13 9.35 -3.00 3.44
C LYS A 13 8.82 -1.64 3.89
N LEU A 14 7.50 -1.42 3.76
CA LEU A 14 6.86 -0.18 4.21
C LEU A 14 6.98 0.03 5.72
N ARG A 15 6.73 -1.02 6.51
CA ARG A 15 6.85 -0.98 7.98
C ARG A 15 8.27 -0.71 8.44
N ALA A 16 9.26 -1.37 7.82
CA ALA A 16 10.67 -1.15 8.14
C ALA A 16 11.10 0.28 7.83
N ALA A 17 10.68 0.84 6.69
CA ALA A 17 10.96 2.22 6.34
C ALA A 17 10.38 3.20 7.35
N LEU A 18 9.10 3.04 7.75
CA LEU A 18 8.43 3.94 8.70
C LEU A 18 8.88 3.75 10.16
N ALA A 19 9.40 2.58 10.52
CA ALA A 19 10.01 2.35 11.83
C ALA A 19 11.40 2.98 11.96
N GLY A 20 12.10 3.15 10.85
CA GLY A 20 13.40 3.82 10.75
C GLY A 20 13.30 5.32 10.47
N PRO A 21 14.43 5.97 10.21
CA PRO A 21 14.43 7.35 9.73
C PRO A 21 13.87 7.41 8.31
N ALA A 22 12.68 7.99 8.16
CA ALA A 22 12.00 8.17 6.88
C ALA A 22 11.61 9.62 6.64
N LEU A 23 11.71 10.02 5.39
CA LEU A 23 11.21 11.31 4.87
C LEU A 23 10.17 11.02 3.79
N VAL A 24 9.03 11.65 3.86
CA VAL A 24 8.01 11.64 2.82
C VAL A 24 8.16 12.92 2.01
N ILE A 25 8.28 12.81 0.70
CA ILE A 25 8.47 13.96 -0.20
C ILE A 25 7.36 14.05 -1.23
N HIS A 26 6.94 15.28 -1.51
CA HIS A 26 6.13 15.66 -2.65
C HIS A 26 6.59 16.99 -3.21
N TYR A 27 6.42 17.21 -4.52
CA TYR A 27 6.67 18.51 -5.12
C TYR A 27 5.61 18.84 -6.17
N SER A 28 5.45 20.14 -6.44
CA SER A 28 4.61 20.67 -7.50
C SER A 28 5.46 21.39 -8.54
N CYS A 29 5.00 21.39 -9.78
CA CYS A 29 5.63 22.07 -10.90
C CYS A 29 4.62 22.92 -11.68
N GLU A 30 5.09 23.74 -12.63
CA GLU A 30 4.27 24.70 -13.37
C GLU A 30 3.10 24.08 -14.13
N SER A 31 3.28 22.91 -14.73
CA SER A 31 2.21 22.14 -15.39
C SER A 31 2.70 20.75 -15.76
N PHE A 32 1.83 19.74 -15.65
CA PHE A 32 2.08 18.37 -16.15
C PHE A 32 1.60 18.16 -17.58
N TYR A 33 0.79 19.08 -18.13
CA TYR A 33 0.05 18.89 -19.38
C TYR A 33 0.65 19.60 -20.57
N ASP A 34 1.64 20.50 -20.37
CA ASP A 34 2.27 21.19 -21.47
C ASP A 34 3.42 20.35 -22.06
N TYR A 35 3.08 19.55 -23.06
CA TYR A 35 4.04 18.75 -23.84
C TYR A 35 4.79 19.55 -24.91
N SER A 36 4.46 20.82 -25.10
CA SER A 36 5.07 21.67 -26.16
C SER A 36 6.50 22.12 -25.81
N LYS A 37 6.90 21.99 -24.54
CA LYS A 37 8.24 22.27 -24.05
C LYS A 37 8.94 21.00 -23.60
N PRO A 38 9.88 20.43 -24.39
CA PRO A 38 10.71 19.33 -23.94
C PRO A 38 11.69 19.75 -22.83
N ALA A 39 11.63 20.99 -22.41
CA ALA A 39 12.50 21.57 -21.41
C ALA A 39 12.04 21.24 -19.98
N SER A 40 12.99 21.13 -19.12
CA SER A 40 12.89 20.99 -17.68
C SER A 40 11.80 21.90 -17.09
N ARG A 41 10.76 21.29 -16.51
CA ARG A 41 9.63 22.02 -15.93
C ARG A 41 10.06 22.74 -14.67
N ARG A 42 9.53 23.94 -14.47
CA ARG A 42 9.79 24.74 -13.29
C ARG A 42 9.21 24.06 -12.04
N VAL A 43 10.03 23.89 -11.03
CA VAL A 43 9.61 23.45 -9.70
C VAL A 43 9.07 24.65 -8.93
N THR A 44 7.86 24.55 -8.40
CA THR A 44 7.18 25.65 -7.71
C THR A 44 7.23 25.54 -6.20
N SER A 45 7.21 24.30 -5.70
CA SER A 45 7.35 24.03 -4.27
C SER A 45 7.73 22.56 -4.04
N ILE A 46 8.46 22.32 -2.95
CA ILE A 46 8.84 20.98 -2.46
C ILE A 46 8.49 20.95 -0.97
N ALA A 47 7.89 19.84 -0.51
CA ALA A 47 7.67 19.61 0.91
C ALA A 47 8.22 18.24 1.29
N VAL A 48 8.93 18.20 2.43
CA VAL A 48 9.53 17.00 3.00
C VAL A 48 9.07 16.86 4.44
N ARG A 49 8.36 15.78 4.74
CA ARG A 49 7.82 15.48 6.07
C ARG A 49 8.56 14.31 6.70
N ARG A 50 8.88 14.42 7.98
CA ARG A 50 9.44 13.27 8.73
C ARG A 50 8.36 12.22 8.98
N GLY A 51 8.63 10.97 8.62
CA GLY A 51 7.67 9.88 8.72
C GLY A 51 7.22 9.54 10.15
N ASN A 52 8.02 9.87 11.15
CA ASN A 52 7.76 9.60 12.56
C ASN A 52 7.35 10.83 13.38
N SER A 53 7.19 11.98 12.75
CA SER A 53 6.79 13.22 13.42
C SER A 53 5.93 14.11 12.53
N SER A 54 5.31 15.15 13.12
CA SER A 54 4.54 16.14 12.38
C SER A 54 5.41 17.22 11.72
N GLN A 55 6.73 17.12 11.81
CA GLN A 55 7.63 18.14 11.27
C GLN A 55 7.70 18.06 9.76
N THR A 56 7.43 19.19 9.12
CA THR A 56 7.55 19.35 7.67
C THR A 56 8.47 20.51 7.36
N LYS A 57 9.49 20.27 6.53
CA LYS A 57 10.32 21.30 5.91
C LYS A 57 9.79 21.53 4.51
N SER A 58 9.62 22.78 4.13
CA SER A 58 9.16 23.12 2.78
C SER A 58 9.99 24.22 2.15
N PHE A 59 9.98 24.23 0.84
CA PHE A 59 10.69 25.13 -0.05
C PHE A 59 9.71 25.58 -1.12
N SER A 60 9.63 26.86 -1.42
CA SER A 60 8.68 27.35 -2.42
C SER A 60 9.15 28.68 -3.03
N LEU A 61 8.62 28.97 -4.23
CA LEU A 61 8.98 30.19 -4.97
C LEU A 61 8.68 31.45 -4.15
N HIS A 62 7.53 31.52 -3.47
CA HIS A 62 7.19 32.71 -2.69
C HIS A 62 8.07 32.88 -1.45
N LEU A 63 8.45 31.80 -0.75
CA LEU A 63 9.40 31.89 0.38
C LEU A 63 10.79 32.30 -0.09
N ALA A 64 11.22 31.82 -1.25
CA ALA A 64 12.47 32.27 -1.86
C ALA A 64 12.40 33.74 -2.26
N ALA A 65 11.28 34.18 -2.84
CA ALA A 65 11.06 35.57 -3.22
C ALA A 65 11.06 36.53 -2.01
N GLU A 66 10.46 36.10 -0.89
CA GLU A 66 10.51 36.84 0.36
C GLU A 66 11.94 37.04 0.86
N LYS A 67 12.75 35.97 0.89
CA LYS A 67 14.16 36.00 1.30
C LYS A 67 15.02 36.86 0.38
N LEU A 68 14.72 36.86 -0.91
CA LEU A 68 15.43 37.63 -1.93
C LEU A 68 14.95 39.09 -2.04
N GLY A 69 13.89 39.47 -1.29
CA GLY A 69 13.32 40.81 -1.33
C GLY A 69 12.59 41.13 -2.66
N VAL A 70 12.10 40.12 -3.39
CA VAL A 70 11.42 40.28 -4.70
C VAL A 70 9.98 39.76 -4.69
N LEU A 71 9.37 39.70 -3.51
CA LEU A 71 8.00 39.15 -3.34
C LEU A 71 6.95 39.89 -4.19
N ALA A 72 7.12 41.22 -4.40
CA ALA A 72 6.18 41.99 -5.20
C ALA A 72 6.26 41.69 -6.71
N ASP A 73 7.33 41.05 -7.19
CA ASP A 73 7.56 40.77 -8.62
C ASP A 73 8.22 39.39 -8.81
N ILE A 74 7.55 38.37 -8.29
CA ILE A 74 8.02 36.98 -8.44
C ILE A 74 8.08 36.59 -9.92
N ALA A 75 7.09 37.02 -10.70
CA ALA A 75 6.97 36.65 -12.12
C ALA A 75 8.20 37.02 -12.95
N ALA A 76 8.81 38.18 -12.70
CA ALA A 76 10.04 38.62 -13.35
C ALA A 76 11.31 37.95 -12.77
N ASN A 77 11.21 37.31 -11.62
CA ASN A 77 12.34 36.73 -10.88
C ASN A 77 12.24 35.21 -10.72
N LEU A 78 11.43 34.54 -11.53
CA LEU A 78 11.13 33.09 -11.35
C LEU A 78 12.38 32.23 -11.29
N ASP A 79 13.31 32.35 -12.24
CA ASP A 79 14.54 31.53 -12.26
C ASP A 79 15.43 31.81 -11.06
N ARG A 80 15.51 33.05 -10.61
CA ARG A 80 16.27 33.43 -9.41
C ARG A 80 15.66 32.85 -8.14
N CYS A 81 14.33 32.93 -8.01
CA CYS A 81 13.61 32.37 -6.87
C CYS A 81 13.70 30.84 -6.85
N GLU A 82 13.51 30.20 -8.00
CA GLU A 82 13.62 28.75 -8.13
C GLU A 82 15.02 28.24 -7.82
N ARG A 83 16.05 28.92 -8.36
CA ARG A 83 17.43 28.60 -8.05
C ARG A 83 17.71 28.65 -6.56
N HIS A 84 17.31 29.72 -5.88
CA HIS A 84 17.49 29.87 -4.44
C HIS A 84 16.73 28.79 -3.64
N MET A 85 15.49 28.49 -4.04
CA MET A 85 14.69 27.41 -3.46
C MET A 85 15.35 26.06 -3.60
N LEU A 86 15.89 25.73 -4.77
CA LEU A 86 16.57 24.49 -5.06
C LEU A 86 17.94 24.38 -4.38
N ASP A 87 18.67 25.49 -4.20
CA ASP A 87 19.90 25.54 -3.40
C ASP A 87 19.62 25.09 -1.96
N GLU A 88 18.54 25.62 -1.34
CA GLU A 88 18.14 25.23 0.01
C GLU A 88 17.66 23.77 0.10
N PHE A 89 16.90 23.33 -0.91
CA PHE A 89 16.43 21.94 -0.98
C PHE A 89 17.60 20.95 -1.12
N TYR A 90 18.54 21.19 -2.00
CA TYR A 90 19.70 20.30 -2.20
C TYR A 90 20.67 20.34 -1.02
N GLN A 91 20.79 21.47 -0.33
CA GLN A 91 21.52 21.51 0.93
C GLN A 91 20.82 20.61 1.98
N PHE A 92 19.50 20.72 2.13
CA PHE A 92 18.73 19.85 3.01
C PHE A 92 18.88 18.36 2.62
N MET A 93 18.82 18.07 1.32
CA MET A 93 18.99 16.70 0.82
C MET A 93 20.38 16.15 1.16
N LYS A 94 21.42 16.92 0.98
CA LYS A 94 22.83 16.56 1.32
C LYS A 94 22.98 16.20 2.80
N ASP A 95 22.31 16.94 3.67
CA ASP A 95 22.37 16.73 5.11
C ASP A 95 21.61 15.45 5.54
N HIS A 96 20.66 14.97 4.74
CA HIS A 96 19.78 13.85 5.07
C HIS A 96 19.96 12.62 4.16
N GLN A 97 20.74 12.70 3.08
CA GLN A 97 20.82 11.65 2.06
C GLN A 97 21.27 10.29 2.60
N ARG A 98 22.17 10.24 3.60
CA ARG A 98 22.77 8.96 4.06
C ARG A 98 21.94 8.22 5.11
N ALA A 99 21.09 8.91 5.83
CA ALA A 99 20.44 8.37 7.03
C ALA A 99 18.95 8.01 6.80
N TYR A 100 18.33 8.47 5.72
CA TYR A 100 16.89 8.42 5.56
C TYR A 100 16.46 7.63 4.32
N ALA A 101 15.36 6.86 4.48
CA ALA A 101 14.56 6.39 3.35
C ALA A 101 13.62 7.53 2.88
N TRP A 102 13.53 7.72 1.56
CA TRP A 102 12.73 8.78 0.95
C TRP A 102 11.47 8.19 0.32
N LEU A 103 10.34 8.29 1.01
CA LEU A 103 9.04 7.86 0.50
C LEU A 103 8.49 8.91 -0.46
N HIS A 104 8.05 8.45 -1.62
CA HIS A 104 7.51 9.32 -2.66
C HIS A 104 6.35 8.64 -3.40
N TRP A 105 5.69 9.36 -4.28
CA TRP A 105 4.63 8.86 -5.15
C TRP A 105 4.96 9.11 -6.60
N ASN A 106 5.27 8.04 -7.37
CA ASN A 106 5.57 8.09 -8.80
C ASN A 106 6.71 9.05 -9.22
N MET A 107 7.62 9.40 -8.33
CA MET A 107 8.76 10.26 -8.65
C MET A 107 9.92 9.42 -9.20
N ARG A 108 9.75 8.83 -10.41
CA ARG A 108 10.61 7.76 -10.93
C ARG A 108 11.31 8.06 -12.25
N ASP A 109 10.94 9.11 -12.94
CA ASP A 109 11.44 9.36 -14.29
C ASP A 109 11.88 10.81 -14.50
N SER A 110 12.48 11.05 -15.68
CA SER A 110 12.97 12.37 -16.09
C SER A 110 11.87 13.42 -16.31
N ASN A 111 10.61 13.01 -16.41
CA ASN A 111 9.50 13.94 -16.58
C ASN A 111 8.89 14.36 -15.24
N TYR A 112 8.91 13.45 -14.25
CA TYR A 112 8.40 13.72 -12.91
C TYR A 112 9.14 12.86 -11.89
N GLY A 113 10.00 13.48 -11.11
CA GLY A 113 10.75 12.76 -10.07
C GLY A 113 12.03 13.46 -9.66
N PHE A 114 12.86 12.69 -8.97
CA PHE A 114 14.16 13.19 -8.51
C PHE A 114 15.06 13.63 -9.68
N GLU A 115 15.05 12.88 -10.78
CA GLU A 115 15.80 13.23 -12.00
C GLU A 115 15.28 14.51 -12.64
N ALA A 116 13.96 14.73 -12.67
CA ALA A 116 13.38 15.96 -13.20
C ALA A 116 13.80 17.19 -12.38
N ILE A 117 13.79 17.07 -11.03
CA ILE A 117 14.24 18.15 -10.14
C ILE A 117 15.76 18.39 -10.32
N ALA A 118 16.54 17.31 -10.41
CA ALA A 118 18.00 17.40 -10.61
C ALA A 118 18.33 18.10 -11.92
N HIS A 119 17.74 17.65 -13.03
CA HIS A 119 17.92 18.27 -14.34
C HIS A 119 17.52 19.76 -14.35
N ARG A 120 16.38 20.10 -13.70
CA ARG A 120 15.97 21.52 -13.59
C ARG A 120 16.99 22.33 -12.80
N TYR A 121 17.54 21.80 -11.74
CA TYR A 121 18.56 22.47 -10.94
C TYR A 121 19.86 22.69 -11.74
N GLU A 122 20.28 21.71 -12.55
CA GLU A 122 21.44 21.82 -13.46
C GLU A 122 21.21 22.91 -14.52
N VAL A 123 20.01 22.98 -15.13
CA VAL A 123 19.64 24.05 -16.07
C VAL A 123 19.78 25.44 -15.43
N LEU A 124 19.50 25.55 -14.14
CA LEU A 124 19.69 26.79 -13.37
C LEU A 124 21.15 26.96 -12.87
N GLY A 125 22.09 26.09 -13.28
CA GLY A 125 23.50 26.16 -12.92
C GLY A 125 23.83 25.58 -11.54
N GLY A 126 22.95 24.76 -10.96
CA GLY A 126 23.16 24.05 -9.69
C GLY A 126 23.92 22.74 -9.84
N GLN A 127 24.26 22.14 -8.73
CA GLN A 127 24.88 20.81 -8.67
C GLN A 127 24.02 19.90 -7.78
N PRO A 128 23.19 19.03 -8.36
CA PRO A 128 22.30 18.17 -7.60
C PRO A 128 23.07 17.11 -6.82
N VAL A 129 22.43 16.64 -5.74
CA VAL A 129 22.88 15.46 -4.99
C VAL A 129 21.92 14.33 -5.35
N GLU A 130 22.48 13.15 -5.61
CA GLU A 130 21.71 11.96 -5.96
C GLU A 130 21.46 11.07 -4.75
N LEU A 131 20.26 10.49 -4.73
CA LEU A 131 19.90 9.41 -3.80
C LEU A 131 20.11 8.07 -4.49
N SER A 132 20.59 7.07 -3.75
CA SER A 132 20.61 5.70 -4.27
C SER A 132 19.20 5.14 -4.42
N ASP A 133 19.03 4.14 -5.29
CA ASP A 133 17.72 3.53 -5.54
C ASP A 133 17.17 2.80 -4.30
N GLU A 134 18.05 2.30 -3.42
CA GLU A 134 17.67 1.67 -2.16
C GLU A 134 17.02 2.67 -1.19
N GLN A 135 17.39 3.94 -1.30
CA GLN A 135 16.84 5.01 -0.46
C GLN A 135 15.49 5.52 -0.97
N LYS A 136 15.21 5.35 -2.25
CA LYS A 136 13.95 5.78 -2.89
C LYS A 136 12.88 4.70 -2.68
N LEU A 137 11.80 5.03 -1.99
CA LEU A 137 10.70 4.13 -1.73
C LEU A 137 9.42 4.66 -2.36
N ASP A 138 9.05 4.12 -3.52
CA ASP A 138 7.83 4.52 -4.21
C ASP A 138 6.59 3.87 -3.59
N LEU A 139 5.75 4.68 -2.99
CA LEU A 139 4.53 4.24 -2.32
C LEU A 139 3.49 3.66 -3.31
N SER A 140 3.44 4.19 -4.54
CA SER A 140 2.45 3.76 -5.54
C SER A 140 2.56 2.26 -5.91
N PRO A 141 3.70 1.71 -6.34
CA PRO A 141 3.84 0.28 -6.58
C PRO A 141 3.78 -0.55 -5.30
N LEU A 142 4.24 -0.03 -4.16
CA LEU A 142 4.09 -0.74 -2.89
C LEU A 142 2.63 -0.98 -2.53
N LEU A 143 1.76 -0.01 -2.73
CA LEU A 143 0.32 -0.19 -2.48
C LEU A 143 -0.33 -1.15 -3.47
N ILE A 144 0.15 -1.21 -4.72
CA ILE A 144 -0.28 -2.24 -5.69
C ILE A 144 0.13 -3.64 -5.18
N ASP A 145 1.35 -3.80 -4.68
CA ASP A 145 1.83 -5.08 -4.16
C ASP A 145 1.12 -5.49 -2.84
N ILE A 146 0.71 -4.50 -2.02
CA ILE A 146 -0.02 -4.75 -0.77
C ILE A 146 -1.50 -5.07 -1.04
N TYR A 147 -2.17 -4.33 -1.92
CA TYR A 147 -3.63 -4.36 -2.05
C TYR A 147 -4.13 -4.88 -3.40
N GLY A 148 -3.27 -5.11 -4.38
CA GLY A 148 -3.66 -5.45 -5.75
C GLY A 148 -3.83 -4.21 -6.64
N LYS A 149 -3.97 -4.43 -7.96
CA LYS A 149 -3.96 -3.35 -8.97
C LYS A 149 -5.16 -2.40 -8.86
N ASP A 150 -6.31 -2.93 -8.49
CA ASP A 150 -7.60 -2.20 -8.49
C ASP A 150 -7.95 -1.67 -7.09
N TYR A 151 -6.94 -1.46 -6.24
CA TYR A 151 -7.14 -1.04 -4.85
C TYR A 151 -7.75 0.35 -4.70
N SER A 152 -7.70 1.20 -5.71
CA SER A 152 -8.21 2.57 -5.71
C SER A 152 -8.79 2.97 -7.05
N GLY A 153 -9.71 3.95 -7.03
CA GLY A 153 -10.11 4.69 -8.23
C GLY A 153 -9.01 5.63 -8.74
N HIS A 154 -9.30 6.39 -9.78
CA HIS A 154 -8.42 7.39 -10.38
C HIS A 154 -9.06 8.78 -10.29
N PRO A 155 -8.24 9.81 -10.02
CA PRO A 155 -6.83 9.83 -9.64
C PRO A 155 -6.60 9.19 -8.27
N ARG A 156 -5.57 8.35 -8.15
CA ARG A 156 -5.40 7.47 -6.98
C ARG A 156 -5.24 8.20 -5.66
N ILE A 157 -4.42 9.25 -5.60
CA ILE A 157 -4.17 9.99 -4.35
C ILE A 157 -5.46 10.63 -3.86
N GLU A 158 -6.16 11.35 -4.73
CA GLU A 158 -7.43 12.03 -4.43
C GLU A 158 -8.47 11.04 -3.93
N TRP A 159 -8.62 9.93 -4.66
CA TRP A 159 -9.54 8.87 -4.29
C TRP A 159 -9.23 8.28 -2.90
N LEU A 160 -7.96 8.01 -2.60
CA LEU A 160 -7.53 7.49 -1.30
C LEU A 160 -7.76 8.50 -0.17
N VAL A 161 -7.51 9.78 -0.44
CA VAL A 161 -7.76 10.88 0.51
C VAL A 161 -9.24 10.92 0.88
N ASP A 162 -10.13 10.91 -0.11
CA ASP A 162 -11.58 10.95 0.10
C ASP A 162 -12.09 9.69 0.81
N LYS A 163 -11.67 8.51 0.33
CA LYS A 163 -12.08 7.21 0.90
C LYS A 163 -11.70 7.03 2.36
N ASN A 164 -10.59 7.62 2.77
CA ASN A 164 -10.06 7.50 4.13
C ASN A 164 -10.35 8.72 5.02
N ASN A 165 -11.11 9.71 4.52
CA ASN A 165 -11.39 10.97 5.20
C ASN A 165 -10.10 11.70 5.66
N ILE A 166 -9.07 11.66 4.83
CA ILE A 166 -7.83 12.40 5.07
C ILE A 166 -8.09 13.88 4.78
N HIS A 167 -7.49 14.76 5.58
CA HIS A 167 -7.64 16.20 5.41
C HIS A 167 -7.17 16.66 4.03
N ARG A 168 -8.02 17.45 3.32
CA ARG A 168 -7.71 17.95 1.97
C ARG A 168 -7.98 19.43 1.74
N THR A 169 -8.13 20.22 2.82
CA THR A 169 -8.27 21.69 2.65
C THR A 169 -7.03 22.23 1.96
N ALA A 170 -7.20 23.04 0.92
CA ALA A 170 -6.14 23.54 0.03
C ALA A 170 -5.42 22.48 -0.84
N PHE A 171 -5.98 21.29 -0.97
CA PHE A 171 -5.48 20.29 -1.92
C PHE A 171 -5.92 20.67 -3.34
N LEU A 172 -5.00 21.07 -4.19
CA LEU A 172 -5.25 21.39 -5.59
C LEU A 172 -5.03 20.12 -6.46
N THR A 173 -5.91 19.88 -7.41
CA THR A 173 -5.67 18.93 -8.50
C THR A 173 -4.54 19.40 -9.41
N GLY A 174 -4.04 18.54 -10.30
CA GLY A 174 -2.99 18.96 -11.24
C GLY A 174 -3.42 20.10 -12.18
N ALA A 175 -4.71 20.15 -12.57
CA ALA A 175 -5.25 21.24 -13.37
C ALA A 175 -5.31 22.55 -12.56
N GLU A 176 -5.84 22.50 -11.33
CA GLU A 176 -5.88 23.66 -10.45
C GLU A 176 -4.49 24.18 -10.06
N GLU A 177 -3.46 23.31 -9.96
CA GLU A 177 -2.08 23.76 -9.77
C GLU A 177 -1.55 24.52 -10.99
N ALA A 178 -1.86 24.07 -12.22
CA ALA A 178 -1.50 24.77 -13.43
C ALA A 178 -2.20 26.14 -13.53
N ASP A 179 -3.48 26.22 -13.19
CA ASP A 179 -4.24 27.48 -13.13
C ASP A 179 -3.69 28.41 -12.05
N ALA A 180 -3.33 27.90 -10.89
CA ALA A 180 -2.72 28.68 -9.81
C ALA A 180 -1.34 29.24 -10.23
N PHE A 181 -0.55 28.45 -10.96
CA PHE A 181 0.71 28.93 -11.52
C PHE A 181 0.50 30.06 -12.51
N ALA A 182 -0.41 29.88 -13.49
CA ALA A 182 -0.74 30.89 -14.47
C ALA A 182 -1.25 32.20 -13.84
N ALA A 183 -1.98 32.09 -12.72
CA ALA A 183 -2.46 33.21 -11.94
C ALA A 183 -1.39 33.82 -11.00
N GLY A 184 -0.17 33.27 -10.93
CA GLY A 184 0.87 33.71 -10.00
C GLY A 184 0.58 33.40 -8.54
N ASN A 185 -0.37 32.48 -8.26
CA ASN A 185 -0.76 32.13 -6.90
C ASN A 185 0.16 31.03 -6.31
N PHE A 186 1.43 31.38 -6.11
CA PHE A 186 2.45 30.47 -5.60
C PHE A 186 2.21 30.05 -4.14
N VAL A 187 1.46 30.85 -3.37
CA VAL A 187 1.07 30.51 -2.00
C VAL A 187 0.10 29.33 -2.00
N ALA A 188 -0.93 29.35 -2.86
CA ALA A 188 -1.88 28.25 -2.99
C ALA A 188 -1.18 26.94 -3.43
N MET A 189 -0.25 27.02 -4.38
CA MET A 189 0.56 25.86 -4.81
C MET A 189 1.39 25.27 -3.66
N HIS A 190 2.03 26.14 -2.86
CA HIS A 190 2.79 25.71 -1.70
C HIS A 190 1.89 25.03 -0.64
N GLN A 191 0.72 25.62 -0.34
CA GLN A 191 -0.25 25.02 0.57
C GLN A 191 -0.72 23.64 0.08
N SER A 192 -1.00 23.49 -1.22
CA SER A 192 -1.34 22.21 -1.83
C SER A 192 -0.22 21.17 -1.64
N THR A 193 1.03 21.56 -1.87
CA THR A 193 2.19 20.68 -1.69
C THR A 193 2.32 20.21 -0.23
N LEU A 194 2.09 21.08 0.75
CA LEU A 194 2.09 20.74 2.18
C LEU A 194 0.96 19.76 2.52
N VAL A 195 -0.24 19.97 2.00
CA VAL A 195 -1.37 19.05 2.22
C VAL A 195 -1.12 17.70 1.54
N LYS A 196 -0.57 17.68 0.33
CA LYS A 196 -0.27 16.44 -0.39
C LYS A 196 0.81 15.59 0.31
N VAL A 197 1.88 16.20 0.81
CA VAL A 197 2.90 15.45 1.56
C VAL A 197 2.35 14.89 2.86
N GLN A 198 1.46 15.63 3.55
CA GLN A 198 0.73 15.13 4.71
C GLN A 198 -0.15 13.94 4.33
N ALA A 199 -0.94 14.06 3.26
CA ALA A 199 -1.82 12.99 2.79
C ALA A 199 -1.02 11.72 2.44
N LEU A 200 0.13 11.85 1.78
CA LEU A 200 1.01 10.71 1.49
C LEU A 200 1.54 10.04 2.76
N SER A 201 1.91 10.84 3.77
CA SER A 201 2.33 10.33 5.08
C SER A 201 1.22 9.55 5.77
N ASP A 202 0.00 10.08 5.76
CA ASP A 202 -1.17 9.44 6.36
C ASP A 202 -1.56 8.15 5.64
N ILE A 203 -1.54 8.15 4.29
CA ILE A 203 -1.76 6.95 3.47
C ILE A 203 -0.72 5.87 3.80
N ALA A 204 0.56 6.23 3.88
CA ALA A 204 1.63 5.29 4.22
C ALA A 204 1.45 4.71 5.63
N ALA A 205 1.11 5.54 6.61
CA ALA A 205 0.86 5.11 7.99
C ALA A 205 -0.36 4.18 8.10
N LEU A 206 -1.48 4.52 7.45
CA LEU A 206 -2.68 3.68 7.41
C LEU A 206 -2.39 2.34 6.70
N ALA A 207 -1.61 2.35 5.62
CA ALA A 207 -1.24 1.13 4.91
C ALA A 207 -0.34 0.22 5.75
N ALA A 208 0.67 0.76 6.44
CA ALA A 208 1.54 0.01 7.33
C ALA A 208 0.77 -0.64 8.50
N GLN A 209 -0.26 0.05 8.99
CA GLN A 209 -1.17 -0.44 10.03
C GLN A 209 -2.25 -1.39 9.48
N GLN A 210 -2.32 -1.61 8.18
CA GLN A 210 -3.38 -2.36 7.48
C GLN A 210 -4.80 -1.77 7.73
N ARG A 211 -4.90 -0.47 7.94
CA ARG A 211 -6.14 0.27 8.17
C ARG A 211 -6.57 1.12 6.98
N LEU A 212 -5.76 1.18 5.92
CA LEU A 212 -6.10 1.92 4.72
C LEU A 212 -7.34 1.30 4.06
N LYS A 213 -8.40 2.10 3.91
CA LYS A 213 -9.62 1.70 3.20
C LYS A 213 -9.36 1.75 1.70
N THR A 214 -9.59 0.62 1.04
CA THR A 214 -9.37 0.42 -0.39
C THR A 214 -10.59 -0.24 -1.03
N ASN A 215 -10.58 -0.43 -2.35
CA ASN A 215 -11.57 -1.25 -3.07
C ASN A 215 -11.20 -2.75 -3.04
N SER A 216 -10.01 -3.10 -2.57
CA SER A 216 -9.52 -4.47 -2.61
C SER A 216 -10.26 -5.36 -1.63
N ASN A 217 -10.61 -6.53 -2.09
CA ASN A 217 -10.96 -7.65 -1.23
C ASN A 217 -9.70 -8.50 -1.02
N LEU A 218 -8.96 -8.22 0.08
CA LEU A 218 -7.70 -8.89 0.40
C LEU A 218 -7.81 -10.41 0.37
N TRP A 219 -8.93 -10.98 0.81
CA TRP A 219 -9.17 -12.42 0.75
C TRP A 219 -9.18 -12.95 -0.68
N ARG A 220 -9.84 -12.26 -1.59
CA ARG A 220 -9.92 -12.67 -3.00
C ARG A 220 -8.64 -12.31 -3.75
N ASP A 221 -8.14 -11.08 -3.56
CA ASP A 221 -7.14 -10.47 -4.44
C ASP A 221 -5.69 -10.84 -4.03
N VAL A 222 -5.47 -11.19 -2.76
CA VAL A 222 -4.15 -11.55 -2.23
C VAL A 222 -4.09 -13.01 -1.79
N TYR A 223 -5.08 -13.49 -1.06
CA TYR A 223 -5.09 -14.84 -0.50
C TYR A 223 -5.74 -15.87 -1.42
N GLY A 224 -6.69 -15.47 -2.27
CA GLY A 224 -7.40 -16.37 -3.18
C GLY A 224 -6.49 -17.10 -4.15
N SER A 225 -5.49 -16.40 -4.71
CA SER A 225 -4.50 -17.00 -5.60
C SER A 225 -3.59 -18.00 -4.87
N SER A 226 -3.29 -17.75 -3.60
CA SER A 226 -2.45 -18.64 -2.78
C SER A 226 -3.20 -19.88 -2.31
N ILE A 227 -4.48 -19.76 -1.99
CA ILE A 227 -5.36 -20.90 -1.66
C ILE A 227 -5.58 -21.75 -2.91
N GLY A 228 -5.82 -21.12 -4.07
CA GLY A 228 -5.95 -21.82 -5.34
C GLY A 228 -4.69 -22.60 -5.72
N SER A 229 -3.51 -22.00 -5.56
CA SER A 229 -2.23 -22.66 -5.83
C SER A 229 -1.93 -23.80 -4.84
N LEU A 230 -2.30 -23.62 -3.57
CA LEU A 230 -2.21 -24.68 -2.56
C LEU A 230 -3.17 -25.84 -2.90
N GLY A 231 -4.41 -25.53 -3.26
CA GLY A 231 -5.39 -26.53 -3.71
C GLY A 231 -4.92 -27.30 -4.92
N GLN A 232 -4.32 -26.65 -5.93
CA GLN A 232 -3.74 -27.30 -7.10
C GLN A 232 -2.52 -28.17 -6.73
N ALA A 233 -1.64 -27.70 -5.85
CA ALA A 233 -0.49 -28.47 -5.35
C ALA A 233 -0.93 -29.71 -4.55
N LEU A 234 -2.00 -29.58 -3.75
CA LEU A 234 -2.60 -30.71 -3.03
C LEU A 234 -3.28 -31.69 -3.99
N ALA A 235 -4.01 -31.20 -4.98
CA ALA A 235 -4.66 -32.04 -6.01
C ALA A 235 -3.64 -32.76 -6.90
N ALA A 236 -2.49 -32.16 -7.17
CA ALA A 236 -1.40 -32.77 -7.92
C ALA A 236 -0.70 -33.90 -7.11
N ASN A 237 -0.83 -33.89 -5.80
CA ASN A 237 -0.24 -34.91 -4.92
C ASN A 237 -1.34 -35.82 -4.37
N TRP A 238 -1.83 -36.73 -5.24
CA TRP A 238 -2.94 -37.65 -4.95
C TRP A 238 -2.73 -38.46 -3.65
N VAL A 239 -1.47 -38.76 -3.31
CA VAL A 239 -1.12 -39.48 -2.07
C VAL A 239 -1.52 -38.64 -0.83
N PHE A 240 -1.27 -37.35 -0.83
CA PHE A 240 -1.66 -36.48 0.26
C PHE A 240 -3.18 -36.36 0.39
N VAL A 241 -3.90 -36.25 -0.74
CA VAL A 241 -5.38 -36.23 -0.73
C VAL A 241 -5.94 -37.51 -0.14
N VAL A 242 -5.39 -38.67 -0.51
CA VAL A 242 -5.79 -39.97 0.06
C VAL A 242 -5.50 -40.04 1.56
N VAL A 243 -4.32 -39.61 1.99
CA VAL A 243 -3.97 -39.60 3.43
C VAL A 243 -4.92 -38.71 4.24
N VAL A 244 -5.24 -37.51 3.74
CA VAL A 244 -6.19 -36.60 4.42
C VAL A 244 -7.60 -37.19 4.45
N ALA A 245 -8.04 -37.84 3.36
CA ALA A 245 -9.33 -38.53 3.30
C ALA A 245 -9.41 -39.69 4.31
N ILE A 246 -8.35 -40.51 4.40
CA ILE A 246 -8.27 -41.63 5.35
C ILE A 246 -8.27 -41.12 6.79
N LEU A 247 -7.49 -40.07 7.10
CA LEU A 247 -7.48 -39.44 8.43
C LEU A 247 -8.84 -38.85 8.79
N GLY A 248 -9.51 -38.19 7.84
CA GLY A 248 -10.88 -37.68 8.03
C GLY A 248 -11.89 -38.79 8.29
N LEU A 249 -11.77 -39.91 7.59
CA LEU A 249 -12.62 -41.08 7.81
C LEU A 249 -12.39 -41.71 9.19
N ILE A 250 -11.12 -41.87 9.60
CA ILE A 250 -10.76 -42.42 10.91
C ILE A 250 -11.28 -41.51 12.02
N LEU A 251 -11.07 -40.19 11.93
CA LEU A 251 -11.56 -39.22 12.90
C LEU A 251 -13.10 -39.19 12.94
N GLY A 252 -13.75 -39.33 11.80
CA GLY A 252 -15.20 -39.44 11.70
C GLY A 252 -15.73 -40.69 12.36
N ILE A 253 -15.10 -41.84 12.16
CA ILE A 253 -15.47 -43.12 12.82
C ILE A 253 -15.23 -43.04 14.32
N VAL A 254 -14.09 -42.53 14.78
CA VAL A 254 -13.75 -42.38 16.19
C VAL A 254 -14.71 -41.40 16.87
N GLY A 255 -15.05 -40.29 16.22
CA GLY A 255 -15.99 -39.29 16.73
C GLY A 255 -17.44 -39.79 16.75
N ALA A 256 -17.84 -40.72 15.85
CA ALA A 256 -19.17 -41.30 15.81
C ALA A 256 -19.33 -42.51 16.72
N ALA A 257 -18.25 -43.18 17.12
CA ALA A 257 -18.27 -44.39 17.93
C ALA A 257 -19.09 -44.25 19.23
N PRO A 258 -18.95 -43.19 20.03
CA PRO A 258 -19.75 -43.04 21.27
C PRO A 258 -21.23 -42.82 20.98
N VAL A 259 -21.58 -42.15 19.87
CA VAL A 259 -22.97 -41.89 19.48
C VAL A 259 -23.64 -43.20 18.99
N VAL A 260 -22.91 -43.99 18.20
CA VAL A 260 -23.39 -45.30 17.73
C VAL A 260 -23.52 -46.28 18.89
N GLY A 261 -22.60 -46.27 19.86
CA GLY A 261 -22.67 -47.08 21.06
C GLY A 261 -23.93 -46.78 21.90
N GLN A 262 -24.20 -45.50 22.14
CA GLN A 262 -25.41 -45.08 22.87
C GLN A 262 -26.69 -45.48 22.13
N TRP A 263 -26.69 -45.41 20.79
CA TRP A 263 -27.87 -45.81 20.01
C TRP A 263 -28.09 -47.33 20.03
N LEU A 264 -27.04 -48.13 19.96
CA LEU A 264 -27.12 -49.59 20.09
C LEU A 264 -27.57 -50.06 21.47
N ASP A 265 -27.20 -49.35 22.54
CA ASP A 265 -27.65 -49.68 23.92
C ASP A 265 -29.15 -49.41 24.14
N HIS A 266 -29.76 -48.55 23.33
CA HIS A 266 -31.18 -48.23 23.38
C HIS A 266 -32.03 -49.08 22.41
N MET A 267 -31.44 -49.97 21.64
CA MET A 267 -32.20 -50.88 20.77
C MET A 267 -32.87 -51.99 21.62
N PRO A 268 -34.17 -52.27 21.41
CA PRO A 268 -34.84 -53.37 22.11
C PRO A 268 -34.18 -54.72 21.74
N LYS A 269 -33.70 -55.43 22.75
CA LYS A 269 -33.12 -56.75 22.52
C LYS A 269 -34.17 -57.68 21.96
N PRO A 270 -33.87 -58.49 20.91
CA PRO A 270 -34.82 -59.42 20.35
C PRO A 270 -35.24 -60.45 21.43
N ALA A 271 -36.54 -60.62 21.62
CA ALA A 271 -37.06 -61.63 22.53
C ALA A 271 -36.68 -63.02 22.07
N ILE A 272 -35.81 -63.67 22.81
CA ILE A 272 -35.49 -65.08 22.58
C ILE A 272 -36.72 -65.88 23.01
N ALA A 273 -37.48 -66.40 22.03
CA ALA A 273 -38.57 -67.33 22.27
C ALA A 273 -37.99 -68.62 22.90
N SER A 274 -38.34 -68.86 24.18
CA SER A 274 -38.00 -70.13 24.84
C SER A 274 -38.77 -71.28 24.19
N VAL A 275 -38.07 -72.12 23.52
CA VAL A 275 -38.63 -73.38 23.01
C VAL A 275 -38.72 -74.32 24.16
N ALA A 276 -39.96 -74.62 24.64
CA ALA A 276 -40.27 -75.62 25.62
C ALA A 276 -39.98 -77.03 25.09
N PRO A 277 -39.40 -77.94 25.89
CA PRO A 277 -39.13 -79.32 25.43
C PRO A 277 -40.42 -80.12 25.32
N SER A 278 -40.68 -80.70 24.17
CA SER A 278 -41.75 -81.63 23.90
C SER A 278 -41.48 -82.98 24.59
N THR A 279 -42.28 -83.35 25.61
CA THR A 279 -42.28 -84.66 26.22
C THR A 279 -43.06 -85.61 25.30
N LYS A 280 -42.36 -86.59 24.69
CA LYS A 280 -43.01 -87.74 24.07
C LYS A 280 -43.48 -88.70 25.17
N GLY A 281 -44.80 -88.82 25.27
CA GLY A 281 -45.40 -89.91 26.03
C GLY A 281 -45.39 -91.22 25.25
N THR A 282 -44.78 -92.18 25.87
CA THR A 282 -44.84 -93.56 25.40
C THR A 282 -46.10 -94.22 25.97
N SER A 283 -46.94 -94.74 25.10
CA SER A 283 -48.01 -95.67 25.58
C SER A 283 -47.76 -96.97 24.87
N ALA A 284 -47.52 -97.98 25.72
CA ALA A 284 -47.57 -99.37 25.39
C ALA A 284 -49.02 -99.84 25.63
N THR A 285 -49.52 -100.72 24.76
CA THR A 285 -50.12 -101.90 25.18
C THR A 285 -51.06 -102.58 24.20
N LYS A 286 -50.84 -103.81 24.18
CA LYS A 286 -51.66 -105.01 23.85
C LYS A 286 -52.23 -105.07 22.45
#